data_2c7b562bc555b1fcc698bb2b004b6e30
#
_entry.id   2c7b562bc555b1fcc698bb2b004b6e30
#
_cell.length_a   1.000
_cell.length_b   1.000
_cell.length_c   1.000
_cell.angle_alpha   90.00
_cell.angle_beta   90.00
_cell.angle_gamma   90.00
#
_symmetry.space_group_name_H-M   'P 1'
#
loop_
_entity.id
_entity.type
_entity.pdbx_description
1 polymer ?
#
loop_
_entity_poly.entity_id
_entity_poly.type
_entity_poly.pdbx_seq_one_letter_code
_entity_poly.pdbx_strand_id
1 'polypeptide(L)'
;TKKIWSLGLSPCPDENDYYITYGLGYAKYQHQSNEIAQTLNMYIPMEDNLKVQVLKLENHGLKKKRIKLIYYIKPVLEEDEIKSNGYCNLEFVPNSNIVCIKNTGVENTFSDYMFVSCSEKIKSYTGSKQSFIGNGSIINPDGIYQIELDKQNSLWQNEIIAIECEVELETLENKEIIFTLGVGQTVLECQDIQ
;
A
#
# COMPACT_ATOMS: atom_id res chain seq x y z
N THR A 1 -0.37 -0.71 23.91
CA THR A 1 0.92 -0.70 23.21
C THR A 1 0.64 -0.93 21.74
N LYS A 2 1.03 0.03 20.88
CA LYS A 2 0.96 -0.15 19.42
C LYS A 2 2.03 -1.18 19.06
N LYS A 3 1.62 -2.32 18.51
CA LYS A 3 2.50 -3.32 17.95
C LYS A 3 2.48 -3.18 16.43
N ILE A 4 3.63 -3.34 15.81
CA ILE A 4 3.83 -3.18 14.38
C ILE A 4 4.37 -4.49 13.84
N TRP A 5 3.85 -4.93 12.73
CA TRP A 5 4.38 -6.06 11.96
C TRP A 5 4.01 -5.91 10.48
N SER A 6 4.73 -6.56 9.61
CA SER A 6 4.42 -6.63 8.19
C SER A 6 3.77 -7.97 7.81
N LEU A 7 3.09 -7.98 6.67
CA LEU A 7 2.45 -9.17 6.11
C LEU A 7 3.45 -10.21 5.59
N GLY A 8 4.68 -9.78 5.31
CA GLY A 8 5.80 -10.62 4.92
C GLY A 8 7.00 -10.39 5.82
N LEU A 9 8.11 -11.07 5.54
CA LEU A 9 9.35 -10.99 6.31
C LEU A 9 10.01 -9.60 6.30
N SER A 10 9.53 -8.67 5.51
CA SER A 10 10.06 -7.33 5.38
C SER A 10 8.91 -6.33 5.21
N PRO A 11 9.03 -5.10 5.69
CA PRO A 11 10.17 -4.48 6.40
C PRO A 11 10.18 -4.73 7.92
N CYS A 12 9.05 -5.10 8.55
CA CYS A 12 8.87 -5.19 10.00
C CYS A 12 8.46 -6.60 10.42
N PRO A 13 9.35 -7.60 10.39
CA PRO A 13 9.01 -8.95 10.83
C PRO A 13 8.80 -8.97 12.35
N ASP A 14 7.94 -9.88 12.81
CA ASP A 14 7.90 -10.27 14.21
C ASP A 14 8.53 -11.67 14.43
N GLU A 15 8.42 -12.21 15.62
CA GLU A 15 9.04 -13.48 16.00
C GLU A 15 8.24 -14.72 15.57
N ASN A 16 7.04 -14.53 15.00
CA ASN A 16 6.18 -15.63 14.58
C ASN A 16 6.49 -16.10 13.16
N ASP A 17 6.06 -17.31 12.84
CA ASP A 17 6.32 -17.93 11.55
C ASP A 17 5.60 -17.23 10.38
N TYR A 18 6.28 -17.14 9.26
CA TYR A 18 5.77 -16.68 7.98
C TYR A 18 5.74 -17.83 6.99
N TYR A 19 4.60 -18.07 6.39
CA TYR A 19 4.43 -19.10 5.36
C TYR A 19 4.22 -18.42 4.01
N ILE A 20 5.04 -18.77 3.03
CA ILE A 20 4.99 -18.19 1.68
C ILE A 20 4.81 -19.32 0.68
N THR A 21 3.80 -19.19 -0.17
CA THR A 21 3.50 -20.12 -1.25
C THR A 21 3.50 -19.37 -2.56
N TYR A 22 4.25 -19.87 -3.54
CA TYR A 22 4.25 -19.38 -4.91
C TYR A 22 3.56 -20.41 -5.80
N GLY A 23 2.62 -19.93 -6.63
CA GLY A 23 1.94 -20.72 -7.64
C GLY A 23 2.09 -20.09 -9.03
N LEU A 24 1.49 -20.71 -10.04
CA LEU A 24 1.44 -20.12 -11.38
C LEU A 24 0.51 -18.90 -11.34
N GLY A 25 1.09 -17.71 -11.49
CA GLY A 25 0.37 -16.45 -11.54
C GLY A 25 -0.07 -15.87 -10.19
N TYR A 26 0.33 -16.47 -9.05
CA TYR A 26 0.01 -15.91 -7.74
C TYR A 26 1.11 -16.13 -6.70
N ALA A 27 1.10 -15.29 -5.67
CA ALA A 27 1.86 -15.47 -4.44
C ALA A 27 0.92 -15.33 -3.24
N LYS A 28 1.10 -16.19 -2.24
CA LYS A 28 0.32 -16.20 -1.01
C LYS A 28 1.24 -16.08 0.18
N TYR A 29 0.95 -15.12 1.07
CA TYR A 29 1.66 -14.93 2.34
C TYR A 29 0.68 -15.17 3.48
N GLN A 30 1.10 -15.95 4.46
CA GLN A 30 0.30 -16.24 5.66
C GLN A 30 1.16 -15.99 6.89
N HIS A 31 0.55 -15.35 7.88
CA HIS A 31 1.20 -15.01 9.12
C HIS A 31 0.14 -14.80 10.20
N GLN A 32 0.51 -15.02 11.46
CA GLN A 32 -0.36 -14.71 12.59
C GLN A 32 0.40 -13.92 13.63
N SER A 33 -0.14 -12.77 14.01
CA SER A 33 0.43 -11.89 15.02
C SER A 33 -0.67 -11.24 15.86
N ASN A 34 -0.45 -11.13 17.17
CA ASN A 34 -1.35 -10.42 18.08
C ASN A 34 -2.81 -10.88 18.01
N GLU A 35 -3.04 -12.18 17.87
CA GLU A 35 -4.35 -12.83 17.69
C GLU A 35 -5.05 -12.48 16.37
N ILE A 36 -4.34 -11.89 15.41
CA ILE A 36 -4.80 -11.65 14.05
C ILE A 36 -4.11 -12.65 13.13
N ALA A 37 -4.89 -13.53 12.53
CA ALA A 37 -4.42 -14.31 11.38
C ALA A 37 -4.61 -13.48 10.11
N GLN A 38 -3.61 -13.53 9.25
CA GLN A 38 -3.58 -12.76 8.01
C GLN A 38 -3.16 -13.63 6.84
N THR A 39 -3.87 -13.47 5.75
CA THR A 39 -3.56 -14.11 4.46
C THR A 39 -3.58 -13.05 3.39
N LEU A 40 -2.45 -12.86 2.70
CA LEU A 40 -2.33 -11.97 1.56
C LEU A 40 -2.16 -12.81 0.30
N ASN A 41 -3.11 -12.73 -0.62
CA ASN A 41 -3.01 -13.29 -1.97
C ASN A 41 -2.69 -12.17 -2.95
N MET A 42 -1.70 -12.38 -3.80
CA MET A 42 -1.29 -11.43 -4.83
C MET A 42 -1.30 -12.09 -6.20
N TYR A 43 -1.85 -11.43 -7.18
CA TYR A 43 -1.86 -11.89 -8.57
C TYR A 43 -1.98 -10.72 -9.55
N ILE A 44 -1.69 -11.00 -10.81
CA ILE A 44 -1.86 -10.07 -11.92
C ILE A 44 -2.92 -10.68 -12.84
N PRO A 45 -4.08 -10.03 -13.08
CA PRO A 45 -5.05 -10.45 -14.08
C PRO A 45 -4.43 -10.48 -15.48
N MET A 46 -4.96 -11.32 -16.36
CA MET A 46 -4.41 -11.45 -17.73
C MET A 46 -4.76 -10.29 -18.64
N GLU A 47 -5.88 -9.62 -18.37
CA GLU A 47 -6.47 -8.61 -19.25
C GLU A 47 -6.20 -7.16 -18.79
N ASP A 48 -5.78 -6.99 -17.54
CA ASP A 48 -5.62 -5.67 -16.92
C ASP A 48 -4.19 -5.38 -16.49
N ASN A 49 -3.76 -4.14 -16.66
CA ASN A 49 -2.42 -3.67 -16.25
C ASN A 49 -2.40 -3.30 -14.76
N LEU A 50 -2.77 -4.25 -13.91
CA LEU A 50 -2.80 -4.05 -12.47
C LEU A 50 -2.37 -5.31 -11.70
N LYS A 51 -1.87 -5.10 -10.50
CA LYS A 51 -1.63 -6.14 -9.49
C LYS A 51 -2.72 -6.05 -8.43
N VAL A 52 -3.40 -7.16 -8.20
CA VAL A 52 -4.40 -7.31 -7.15
C VAL A 52 -3.77 -7.95 -5.92
N GLN A 53 -4.08 -7.40 -4.76
CA GLN A 53 -3.62 -7.89 -3.46
C GLN A 53 -4.83 -8.01 -2.52
N VAL A 54 -5.26 -9.23 -2.27
CA VAL A 54 -6.40 -9.53 -1.39
C VAL A 54 -5.86 -9.90 -0.01
N LEU A 55 -6.07 -9.02 0.95
CA LEU A 55 -5.71 -9.22 2.35
C LEU A 55 -6.92 -9.67 3.13
N LYS A 56 -6.90 -10.91 3.62
CA LYS A 56 -7.86 -11.42 4.59
C LYS A 56 -7.28 -11.30 5.99
N LEU A 57 -8.02 -10.66 6.89
CA LEU A 57 -7.73 -10.55 8.32
C LEU A 57 -8.78 -11.31 9.11
N GLU A 58 -8.35 -12.07 10.12
CA GLU A 58 -9.23 -12.85 11.00
C GLU A 58 -8.84 -12.57 12.46
N ASN A 59 -9.79 -12.09 13.25
CA ASN A 59 -9.57 -11.85 14.67
C ASN A 59 -9.85 -13.14 15.47
N HIS A 60 -8.81 -13.81 15.92
CA HIS A 60 -8.90 -14.99 16.78
C HIS A 60 -8.91 -14.64 18.28
N GLY A 61 -8.86 -13.36 18.62
CA GLY A 61 -8.89 -12.87 19.99
C GLY A 61 -10.31 -12.76 20.56
N LEU A 62 -10.37 -12.56 21.87
CA LEU A 62 -11.63 -12.40 22.62
C LEU A 62 -12.07 -10.92 22.71
N LYS A 63 -11.39 -10.02 22.02
CA LYS A 63 -11.67 -8.58 22.05
C LYS A 63 -11.69 -8.01 20.64
N LYS A 64 -12.52 -6.99 20.45
CA LYS A 64 -12.47 -6.15 19.25
C LYS A 64 -11.06 -5.61 19.01
N LYS A 65 -10.61 -5.66 17.78
CA LYS A 65 -9.32 -5.13 17.33
C LYS A 65 -9.54 -3.96 16.37
N ARG A 66 -8.71 -2.93 16.52
CA ARG A 66 -8.61 -1.83 15.56
C ARG A 66 -7.22 -1.87 14.96
N ILE A 67 -7.16 -2.00 13.66
CA ILE A 67 -5.94 -2.21 12.89
C ILE A 67 -5.77 -1.04 11.94
N LYS A 68 -4.62 -0.37 12.03
CA LYS A 68 -4.16 0.59 11.03
C LYS A 68 -3.38 -0.18 9.98
N LEU A 69 -3.83 -0.12 8.75
CA LEU A 69 -3.13 -0.68 7.58
C LEU A 69 -2.40 0.43 6.85
N ILE A 70 -1.13 0.20 6.57
CA ILE A 70 -0.32 1.08 5.73
C ILE A 70 0.11 0.29 4.49
N TYR A 71 -0.30 0.74 3.33
CA TYR A 71 0.23 0.27 2.06
C TYR A 71 1.30 1.24 1.59
N TYR A 72 2.52 0.74 1.47
CA TYR A 72 3.70 1.54 1.12
C TYR A 72 4.35 1.00 -0.13
N ILE A 73 4.61 1.88 -1.08
CA ILE A 73 5.42 1.58 -2.27
C ILE A 73 6.40 2.72 -2.55
N LYS A 74 7.51 2.37 -3.20
CA LYS A 74 8.40 3.32 -3.85
C LYS A 74 8.22 3.17 -5.36
N PRO A 75 7.54 4.11 -6.04
CA PRO A 75 7.35 4.03 -7.48
C PRO A 75 8.68 4.28 -8.20
N VAL A 76 8.90 3.54 -9.28
CA VAL A 76 9.95 3.80 -10.26
C VAL A 76 9.26 3.84 -11.61
N LEU A 77 9.07 5.04 -12.15
CA LEU A 77 8.30 5.30 -13.37
C LEU A 77 9.18 5.49 -14.61
N GLU A 78 10.46 5.19 -14.50
CA GLU A 78 11.47 5.28 -15.52
C GLU A 78 12.36 4.03 -15.57
N GLU A 79 13.36 4.04 -16.45
CA GLU A 79 14.31 2.92 -16.56
C GLU A 79 15.06 2.64 -15.24
N ASP A 80 15.26 3.70 -14.46
CA ASP A 80 15.91 3.60 -13.17
C ASP A 80 15.38 4.63 -12.15
N GLU A 81 15.72 4.42 -10.88
CA GLU A 81 15.32 5.28 -9.76
C GLU A 81 15.84 6.71 -9.89
N ILE A 82 17.04 6.90 -10.45
CA ILE A 82 17.67 8.23 -10.56
C ILE A 82 16.90 9.10 -11.55
N LYS A 83 16.49 8.52 -12.69
CA LYS A 83 15.69 9.20 -13.70
C LYS A 83 14.26 9.46 -13.24
N SER A 84 13.71 8.59 -12.40
CA SER A 84 12.36 8.73 -11.85
C SER A 84 12.26 9.82 -10.78
N ASN A 85 13.36 10.10 -10.06
CA ASN A 85 13.34 11.04 -8.94
C ASN A 85 13.18 12.50 -9.37
N GLY A 86 12.31 13.21 -8.67
CA GLY A 86 12.19 14.68 -8.78
C GLY A 86 11.19 15.21 -9.79
N TYR A 87 10.50 14.32 -10.50
CA TYR A 87 9.51 14.71 -11.54
C TYR A 87 8.12 14.12 -11.29
N CYS A 88 7.89 13.47 -10.18
CA CYS A 88 6.62 12.85 -9.93
C CYS A 88 5.66 13.79 -9.20
N ASN A 89 4.41 13.79 -9.61
CA ASN A 89 3.32 14.50 -8.96
C ASN A 89 2.27 13.50 -8.47
N LEU A 90 1.96 13.57 -7.19
CA LEU A 90 0.98 12.69 -6.54
C LEU A 90 -0.34 13.44 -6.40
N GLU A 91 -1.45 12.76 -6.70
CA GLU A 91 -2.79 13.27 -6.58
C GLU A 91 -3.69 12.24 -5.89
N PHE A 92 -4.45 12.67 -4.90
CA PHE A 92 -5.51 11.86 -4.31
C PHE A 92 -6.86 12.21 -4.93
N VAL A 93 -7.57 11.20 -5.43
CA VAL A 93 -8.91 11.34 -6.03
C VAL A 93 -9.96 10.74 -5.07
N PRO A 94 -10.60 11.58 -4.22
CA PRO A 94 -11.43 11.09 -3.12
C PRO A 94 -12.64 10.28 -3.56
N ASN A 95 -13.26 10.65 -4.68
CA ASN A 95 -14.48 10.00 -5.17
C ASN A 95 -14.25 8.56 -5.60
N SER A 96 -13.04 8.25 -6.07
CA SER A 96 -12.64 6.91 -6.50
C SER A 96 -11.75 6.21 -5.50
N ASN A 97 -11.42 6.86 -4.39
CA ASN A 97 -10.58 6.29 -3.34
C ASN A 97 -9.22 5.77 -3.86
N ILE A 98 -8.61 6.52 -4.79
CA ILE A 98 -7.31 6.20 -5.40
C ILE A 98 -6.29 7.30 -5.13
N VAL A 99 -5.02 6.91 -5.08
CA VAL A 99 -3.88 7.81 -5.12
C VAL A 99 -3.12 7.53 -6.41
N CYS A 100 -3.03 8.55 -7.26
CA CYS A 100 -2.28 8.49 -8.52
C CYS A 100 -0.94 9.20 -8.39
N ILE A 101 0.05 8.72 -9.10
CA ILE A 101 1.33 9.41 -9.28
C ILE A 101 1.68 9.46 -10.77
N LYS A 102 2.11 10.62 -11.23
CA LYS A 102 2.53 10.84 -12.60
C LYS A 102 3.97 11.32 -12.64
N ASN A 103 4.78 10.79 -13.55
CA ASN A 103 6.06 11.39 -13.90
C ASN A 103 5.84 12.52 -14.90
N THR A 104 6.22 13.74 -14.53
CA THR A 104 6.07 14.95 -15.36
C THR A 104 7.35 15.34 -16.11
N GLY A 105 8.45 14.63 -15.87
CA GLY A 105 9.77 14.93 -16.43
C GLY A 105 10.08 14.28 -17.77
N VAL A 106 9.25 13.32 -18.21
CA VAL A 106 9.50 12.54 -19.43
C VAL A 106 8.28 12.58 -20.34
N GLU A 107 8.52 12.93 -21.61
CA GLU A 107 7.55 12.79 -22.68
C GLU A 107 7.63 11.37 -23.25
N ASN A 108 6.48 10.68 -23.36
CA ASN A 108 6.32 9.35 -23.98
C ASN A 108 6.71 8.13 -23.16
N THR A 109 6.19 7.99 -21.96
CA THR A 109 6.17 6.69 -21.25
C THR A 109 4.97 5.85 -21.67
N PHE A 110 5.07 4.51 -21.55
CA PHE A 110 3.99 3.57 -21.87
C PHE A 110 2.75 3.78 -20.96
N SER A 111 2.93 4.43 -19.80
CA SER A 111 1.87 4.77 -18.86
C SER A 111 2.21 6.08 -18.19
N ASP A 112 1.31 7.05 -18.28
CA ASP A 112 1.51 8.36 -17.65
C ASP A 112 1.30 8.32 -16.16
N TYR A 113 0.47 7.40 -15.68
CA TYR A 113 0.07 7.30 -14.27
C TYR A 113 0.30 5.90 -13.70
N MET A 114 0.80 5.84 -12.48
CA MET A 114 0.65 4.70 -11.59
C MET A 114 -0.39 5.05 -10.54
N PHE A 115 -1.24 4.09 -10.16
CA PHE A 115 -2.23 4.31 -9.11
C PHE A 115 -2.23 3.20 -8.07
N VAL A 116 -2.66 3.57 -6.87
CA VAL A 116 -2.96 2.66 -5.76
C VAL A 116 -4.40 2.91 -5.33
N SER A 117 -5.17 1.84 -5.17
CA SER A 117 -6.50 1.91 -4.56
C SER A 117 -6.63 0.97 -3.38
N CYS A 118 -7.70 1.15 -2.61
CA CYS A 118 -8.08 0.28 -1.50
C CYS A 118 -9.59 0.14 -1.46
N SER A 119 -10.11 -1.07 -1.21
CA SER A 119 -11.55 -1.30 -1.00
C SER A 119 -12.08 -0.64 0.28
N GLU A 120 -11.21 -0.42 1.27
CA GLU A 120 -11.52 0.40 2.43
C GLU A 120 -11.20 1.86 2.16
N LYS A 121 -11.91 2.75 2.85
CA LYS A 121 -11.68 4.19 2.70
C LYS A 121 -10.25 4.57 3.06
N ILE A 122 -9.54 5.20 2.13
CA ILE A 122 -8.24 5.82 2.39
C ILE A 122 -8.48 7.02 3.33
N LYS A 123 -7.98 6.89 4.54
CA LYS A 123 -8.12 7.90 5.61
C LYS A 123 -7.12 9.03 5.43
N SER A 124 -5.90 8.66 5.11
CA SER A 124 -4.80 9.58 4.85
C SER A 124 -3.77 8.97 3.91
N TYR A 125 -2.89 9.80 3.40
CA TYR A 125 -1.82 9.40 2.49
C TYR A 125 -0.63 10.33 2.63
N THR A 126 0.52 9.94 2.09
CA THR A 126 1.65 10.84 1.86
C THR A 126 2.48 10.39 0.66
N GLY A 127 2.96 11.36 -0.11
CA GLY A 127 3.97 11.18 -1.16
C GLY A 127 5.40 11.42 -0.67
N SER A 128 5.56 11.90 0.55
CA SER A 128 6.85 12.30 1.11
C SER A 128 7.50 11.17 1.91
N LYS A 129 8.60 10.63 1.41
CA LYS A 129 9.43 9.68 2.16
C LYS A 129 9.94 10.28 3.47
N GLN A 130 10.32 11.56 3.45
CA GLN A 130 10.81 12.26 4.63
C GLN A 130 9.74 12.32 5.73
N SER A 131 8.50 12.65 5.38
CA SER A 131 7.39 12.68 6.33
C SER A 131 7.01 11.30 6.85
N PHE A 132 7.10 10.27 6.00
CA PHE A 132 6.76 8.91 6.39
C PHE A 132 7.85 8.26 7.24
N ILE A 133 9.10 8.30 6.80
CA ILE A 133 10.22 7.69 7.52
C ILE A 133 10.64 8.56 8.73
N GLY A 134 10.66 9.88 8.57
CA GLY A 134 11.08 10.82 9.60
C GLY A 134 12.54 10.60 10.01
N ASN A 135 12.77 10.57 11.31
CA ASN A 135 14.06 10.21 11.93
C ASN A 135 14.20 8.69 12.14
N GLY A 136 13.18 7.93 11.83
CA GLY A 136 13.16 6.48 11.95
C GLY A 136 13.84 5.77 10.77
N SER A 137 13.36 4.58 10.47
CA SER A 137 13.80 3.77 9.33
C SER A 137 12.60 3.10 8.68
N ILE A 138 12.79 2.42 7.56
CA ILE A 138 11.70 1.65 6.93
C ILE A 138 11.17 0.52 7.84
N ILE A 139 11.98 0.03 8.77
CA ILE A 139 11.59 -0.98 9.75
C ILE A 139 10.70 -0.36 10.85
N ASN A 140 10.91 0.92 11.15
CA ASN A 140 10.18 1.64 12.20
C ASN A 140 10.00 3.11 11.80
N PRO A 141 9.15 3.41 10.80
CA PRO A 141 8.97 4.77 10.33
C PRO A 141 8.10 5.60 11.29
N ASP A 142 8.44 6.87 11.47
CA ASP A 142 7.71 7.77 12.38
C ASP A 142 6.24 7.96 11.96
N GLY A 143 5.94 7.90 10.67
CA GLY A 143 4.61 8.10 10.10
C GLY A 143 3.54 7.12 10.62
N ILE A 144 3.93 5.89 10.98
CA ILE A 144 2.96 4.92 11.50
C ILE A 144 2.44 5.25 12.91
N TYR A 145 3.17 6.08 13.66
CA TYR A 145 2.76 6.54 15.00
C TYR A 145 1.91 7.79 14.97
N GLN A 146 1.86 8.50 13.85
CA GLN A 146 1.00 9.67 13.68
C GLN A 146 -0.47 9.26 13.72
N ILE A 147 -1.36 10.20 14.03
CA ILE A 147 -2.81 9.98 14.01
C ILE A 147 -3.27 9.75 12.57
N GLU A 148 -2.75 10.55 11.64
CA GLU A 148 -2.95 10.47 10.20
C GLU A 148 -1.66 10.82 9.49
N LEU A 149 -1.45 10.30 8.28
CA LEU A 149 -0.41 10.77 7.38
C LEU A 149 -0.72 12.21 6.95
N ASP A 150 0.30 12.97 6.60
CA ASP A 150 0.24 14.43 6.46
C ASP A 150 -0.45 14.93 5.19
N LYS A 151 -0.92 14.04 4.32
CA LYS A 151 -1.60 14.34 3.05
C LYS A 151 -0.76 15.21 2.10
N GLN A 152 0.56 15.11 2.20
CA GLN A 152 1.45 15.82 1.31
C GLN A 152 1.53 15.11 -0.05
N ASN A 153 1.37 15.89 -1.10
CA ASN A 153 1.82 15.51 -2.43
C ASN A 153 3.35 15.49 -2.45
N SER A 154 3.96 14.67 -3.30
CA SER A 154 5.40 14.51 -3.34
C SER A 154 6.12 15.83 -3.63
N LEU A 155 7.24 16.06 -2.98
CA LEU A 155 8.08 17.23 -3.14
C LEU A 155 9.49 16.81 -3.59
N TRP A 156 9.76 16.85 -4.89
CA TRP A 156 11.10 17.00 -5.51
C TRP A 156 12.18 15.95 -5.27
N GLN A 157 12.09 15.03 -4.32
CA GLN A 157 13.06 13.92 -4.15
C GLN A 157 12.51 12.81 -3.24
N ASN A 158 12.86 11.54 -3.55
CA ASN A 158 12.48 10.37 -2.75
C ASN A 158 10.98 10.19 -2.57
N GLU A 159 10.27 10.14 -3.67
CA GLU A 159 8.82 9.96 -3.70
C GLU A 159 8.44 8.54 -3.31
N ILE A 160 7.35 8.47 -2.59
CA ILE A 160 6.68 7.23 -2.21
C ILE A 160 5.19 7.37 -2.45
N ILE A 161 4.47 6.28 -2.38
CA ILE A 161 3.05 6.30 -2.07
C ILE A 161 2.87 5.52 -0.77
N ALA A 162 2.42 6.19 0.27
CA ALA A 162 1.94 5.54 1.47
C ALA A 162 0.48 5.94 1.67
N ILE A 163 -0.42 4.95 1.73
CA ILE A 163 -1.83 5.15 2.06
C ILE A 163 -2.15 4.49 3.39
N GLU A 164 -3.05 5.09 4.13
CA GLU A 164 -3.54 4.61 5.41
C GLU A 164 -5.03 4.31 5.33
N CYS A 165 -5.43 3.13 5.76
CA CYS A 165 -6.82 2.81 6.09
C CYS A 165 -6.91 2.16 7.46
N GLU A 166 -8.10 2.17 8.05
CA GLU A 166 -8.36 1.56 9.35
C GLU A 166 -9.45 0.51 9.23
N VAL A 167 -9.23 -0.61 9.89
CA VAL A 167 -10.17 -1.73 9.94
C VAL A 167 -10.48 -2.08 11.38
N GLU A 168 -11.74 -2.28 11.67
CA GLU A 168 -12.19 -2.82 12.96
C GLU A 168 -12.69 -4.24 12.73
N LEU A 169 -12.29 -5.14 13.62
CA LEU A 169 -12.71 -6.54 13.63
C LEU A 169 -13.27 -6.89 14.98
N GLU A 170 -14.53 -7.28 15.02
CA GLU A 170 -15.14 -7.85 16.22
C GLU A 170 -14.51 -9.22 16.57
N THR A 171 -14.85 -9.77 17.71
CA THR A 171 -14.40 -11.11 18.12
C THR A 171 -14.82 -12.15 17.08
N LEU A 172 -13.87 -12.97 16.62
CA LEU A 172 -14.06 -14.02 15.61
C LEU A 172 -14.54 -13.52 14.23
N GLU A 173 -14.48 -12.21 14.00
CA GLU A 173 -14.80 -11.63 12.70
C GLU A 173 -13.61 -11.80 11.73
N ASN A 174 -13.95 -11.94 10.45
CA ASN A 174 -13.00 -11.84 9.35
C ASN A 174 -13.42 -10.75 8.37
N LYS A 175 -12.43 -10.16 7.70
CA LYS A 175 -12.64 -9.11 6.70
C LYS A 175 -11.61 -9.24 5.59
N GLU A 176 -12.07 -9.03 4.36
CA GLU A 176 -11.20 -8.94 3.20
C GLU A 176 -11.04 -7.48 2.78
N ILE A 177 -9.81 -7.09 2.52
CA ILE A 177 -9.42 -5.77 2.04
C ILE A 177 -8.64 -5.97 0.74
N ILE A 178 -9.03 -5.28 -0.29
CA ILE A 178 -8.40 -5.36 -1.61
C ILE A 178 -7.57 -4.10 -1.82
N PHE A 179 -6.31 -4.29 -2.14
CA PHE A 179 -5.44 -3.24 -2.67
C PHE A 179 -5.15 -3.52 -4.12
N THR A 180 -5.20 -2.51 -4.96
CA THR A 180 -4.76 -2.59 -6.35
C THR A 180 -3.61 -1.64 -6.59
N LEU A 181 -2.67 -2.06 -7.42
CA LEU A 181 -1.57 -1.25 -7.93
C LEU A 181 -1.57 -1.41 -9.44
N GLY A 182 -1.86 -0.36 -10.16
CA GLY A 182 -1.98 -0.41 -11.61
C GLY A 182 -1.37 0.79 -12.29
N VAL A 183 -1.44 0.77 -13.62
CA VAL A 183 -0.98 1.84 -14.50
C VAL A 183 -2.05 2.18 -15.53
N GLY A 184 -2.13 3.44 -15.91
CA GLY A 184 -3.05 3.95 -16.91
C GLY A 184 -2.51 5.22 -17.58
N GLN A 185 -3.12 5.61 -18.70
CA GLN A 185 -2.71 6.83 -19.43
C GLN A 185 -3.37 8.09 -18.87
N THR A 186 -4.51 7.93 -18.22
CA THR A 186 -5.26 9.04 -17.61
C THR A 186 -5.78 8.66 -16.24
N VAL A 187 -6.12 9.66 -15.41
CA VAL A 187 -6.76 9.44 -14.12
C VAL A 187 -8.11 8.74 -14.30
N LEU A 188 -8.87 9.03 -15.35
CA LEU A 188 -10.14 8.37 -15.64
C LEU A 188 -9.95 6.89 -15.94
N GLU A 189 -8.97 6.52 -16.74
CA GLU A 189 -8.62 5.13 -17.01
C GLU A 189 -8.22 4.41 -15.71
N CYS A 190 -7.42 5.04 -14.86
CA CYS A 190 -7.08 4.49 -13.54
C CYS A 190 -8.31 4.26 -12.66
N GLN A 191 -9.34 5.09 -12.78
CA GLN A 191 -10.61 4.94 -12.07
C GLN A 191 -11.46 3.78 -12.60
N ASP A 192 -11.42 3.52 -13.90
CA ASP A 192 -12.19 2.47 -14.56
C ASP A 192 -11.59 1.07 -14.35
N ILE A 193 -10.27 1.00 -14.15
CA ILE A 193 -9.53 -0.27 -13.98
C ILE A 193 -9.57 -0.78 -12.53
N GLN A 194 -9.80 0.08 -11.53
CA GLN A 194 -9.63 -0.26 -10.10
C GLN A 194 -10.59 -1.31 -9.53
#